data_3b04d140b3301cd996cbbb05b76bed6e
#
_entry.id   3b04d140b3301cd996cbbb05b76bed6e
#
_cell.length_a   1.000
_cell.length_b   1.000
_cell.length_c   1.000
_cell.angle_alpha   90.00
_cell.angle_beta   90.00
_cell.angle_gamma   90.00
#
_symmetry.space_group_name_H-M   'P 1'
#
loop_
_entity.id
_entity.type
_entity.pdbx_description
1 polymer ?
#
loop_
_entity_poly.entity_id
_entity_poly.type
_entity_poly.pdbx_seq_one_letter_code
_entity_poly.pdbx_strand_id
1 'polypeptide(L)'
;MLRLPYTFDADQRYPVDLHMHSTASDGALTPTELVALCAERGLTHMSLTDHDTMDGIEEAGRAAEQAGLCLIPGCELSTRWQGVNIHVVALMPGGLQGPMVKGLIQQREARIQRAAVIAERLEKVGLSNALEKARLHAGSDRPLGRPDFARALVAEGVVPDWASAFKRYLGSGKKGDVKAHWPEISEVVGWIVESGGVAVIAHPLRYGLTRRKRGLLMDTFQTAGGQAVELVSGQQNPDSTRDLARQLVERDLYASMGSDFHFPGSHAAPGSMSLIPRTAAPPIWQHPRLVHLRDAAPGLLAVG
;
A
#
# COMPACT_ATOMS: atom_id res chain seq x y z
N MET A 1 24.28 11.30 10.59
CA MET A 1 23.60 10.75 9.40
C MET A 1 23.41 9.26 9.64
N LEU A 2 22.19 8.80 9.91
CA LEU A 2 21.90 7.38 10.10
C LEU A 2 21.83 6.75 8.70
N ARG A 3 22.86 5.97 8.35
CA ARG A 3 22.83 5.15 7.14
C ARG A 3 21.98 3.92 7.40
N LEU A 4 21.10 3.57 6.48
CA LEU A 4 20.38 2.30 6.54
C LEU A 4 21.38 1.15 6.39
N PRO A 5 21.28 0.08 7.22
CA PRO A 5 22.25 -1.03 7.22
C PRO A 5 22.12 -1.90 5.95
N TYR A 6 23.16 -2.67 5.66
CA TYR A 6 23.15 -3.63 4.54
C TYR A 6 22.33 -4.89 4.82
N THR A 7 22.12 -5.22 6.10
CA THR A 7 21.37 -6.40 6.52
C THR A 7 20.40 -6.01 7.60
N PHE A 8 19.35 -6.77 7.76
CA PHE A 8 18.51 -6.64 8.94
C PHE A 8 19.19 -7.26 10.16
N ASP A 9 19.25 -6.51 11.24
CA ASP A 9 19.54 -7.05 12.57
C ASP A 9 18.24 -7.53 13.19
N ALA A 10 18.27 -8.72 13.79
CA ALA A 10 17.09 -9.28 14.43
C ALA A 10 16.60 -8.38 15.58
N ASP A 11 15.28 -8.29 15.72
CA ASP A 11 14.60 -7.58 16.79
C ASP A 11 14.88 -6.07 16.85
N GLN A 12 15.37 -5.48 15.75
CA GLN A 12 15.52 -4.03 15.61
C GLN A 12 14.36 -3.36 14.91
N ARG A 13 14.16 -2.08 15.23
CA ARG A 13 13.28 -1.16 14.49
C ARG A 13 14.12 -0.29 13.57
N TYR A 14 13.61 -0.06 12.39
CA TYR A 14 14.24 0.81 11.40
C TYR A 14 13.42 2.09 11.27
N PRO A 15 14.06 3.26 11.09
CA PRO A 15 13.36 4.53 10.91
C PRO A 15 12.82 4.66 9.47
N VAL A 16 12.14 3.62 9.00
CA VAL A 16 11.66 3.45 7.62
C VAL A 16 10.23 2.97 7.64
N ASP A 17 9.36 3.59 6.82
CA ASP A 17 8.00 3.12 6.56
C ASP A 17 7.66 3.34 5.08
N LEU A 18 7.50 2.24 4.34
CA LEU A 18 7.35 2.28 2.89
C LEU A 18 5.92 1.96 2.42
N HIS A 19 4.93 2.02 3.33
CA HIS A 19 3.53 1.76 2.98
C HIS A 19 2.59 2.51 3.91
N MET A 20 2.03 3.63 3.41
CA MET A 20 1.12 4.50 4.16
C MET A 20 0.16 5.21 3.21
N HIS A 21 -1.02 5.59 3.73
CA HIS A 21 -2.09 6.22 2.98
C HIS A 21 -2.46 7.59 3.53
N SER A 22 -2.81 8.50 2.61
CA SER A 22 -3.29 9.84 2.90
C SER A 22 -4.72 10.06 2.40
N THR A 23 -5.22 11.29 2.55
CA THR A 23 -6.52 11.71 1.99
C THR A 23 -6.56 11.72 0.46
N ALA A 24 -5.42 11.56 -0.23
CA ALA A 24 -5.40 11.36 -1.68
C ALA A 24 -6.03 10.02 -2.07
N SER A 25 -6.09 9.03 -1.14
CA SER A 25 -6.90 7.81 -1.29
C SER A 25 -7.91 7.66 -0.15
N ASP A 26 -7.67 6.80 0.81
CA ASP A 26 -8.61 6.47 1.89
C ASP A 26 -8.02 6.65 3.29
N GLY A 27 -6.83 7.24 3.39
CA GLY A 27 -6.25 7.68 4.65
C GLY A 27 -7.01 8.88 5.25
N ALA A 28 -6.79 9.12 6.54
CA ALA A 28 -7.45 10.19 7.28
C ALA A 28 -6.64 11.49 7.38
N LEU A 29 -5.34 11.43 7.16
CA LEU A 29 -4.43 12.58 7.21
C LEU A 29 -4.12 13.06 5.80
N THR A 30 -3.99 14.38 5.64
CA THR A 30 -3.43 14.95 4.40
C THR A 30 -2.00 14.47 4.20
N PRO A 31 -1.45 14.51 2.98
CA PRO A 31 -0.05 14.19 2.75
C PRO A 31 0.90 14.97 3.67
N THR A 32 0.64 16.26 3.88
CA THR A 32 1.42 17.12 4.80
C THR A 32 1.34 16.65 6.25
N GLU A 33 0.15 16.36 6.76
CA GLU A 33 -0.05 15.87 8.14
C GLU A 33 0.61 14.51 8.34
N LEU A 34 0.54 13.62 7.35
CA LEU A 34 1.17 12.31 7.41
C LEU A 34 2.71 12.43 7.48
N VAL A 35 3.30 13.31 6.67
CA VAL A 35 4.74 13.60 6.71
C VAL A 35 5.14 14.15 8.08
N ALA A 36 4.38 15.11 8.61
CA ALA A 36 4.64 15.66 9.94
C ALA A 36 4.61 14.59 11.04
N LEU A 37 3.62 13.68 10.98
CA LEU A 37 3.53 12.54 11.91
C LEU A 37 4.73 11.60 11.76
N CYS A 38 5.20 11.33 10.54
CA CYS A 38 6.39 10.52 10.30
C CYS A 38 7.65 11.15 10.91
N ALA A 39 7.83 12.47 10.76
CA ALA A 39 8.92 13.23 11.34
C ALA A 39 8.88 13.19 12.89
N GLU A 40 7.70 13.45 13.47
CA GLU A 40 7.48 13.37 14.93
C GLU A 40 7.84 11.98 15.49
N ARG A 41 7.59 10.93 14.73
CA ARG A 41 7.90 9.56 15.09
C ARG A 41 9.35 9.13 14.83
N GLY A 42 10.17 10.06 14.33
CA GLY A 42 11.61 9.83 14.11
C GLY A 42 11.93 8.98 12.88
N LEU A 43 11.01 8.89 11.91
CA LEU A 43 11.33 8.27 10.62
C LEU A 43 12.37 9.12 9.87
N THR A 44 13.18 8.46 9.06
CA THR A 44 14.14 9.10 8.15
C THR A 44 13.78 8.87 6.68
N HIS A 45 13.11 7.75 6.40
CA HIS A 45 12.66 7.35 5.06
C HIS A 45 11.21 6.94 5.10
N MET A 46 10.45 7.42 4.14
CA MET A 46 9.04 7.07 3.98
C MET A 46 8.64 6.92 2.52
N SER A 47 7.58 6.20 2.26
CA SER A 47 6.87 6.25 0.98
C SER A 47 5.39 6.55 1.23
N LEU A 48 4.84 7.51 0.50
CA LEU A 48 3.40 7.68 0.39
C LEU A 48 2.91 6.78 -0.74
N THR A 49 1.98 5.89 -0.41
CA THR A 49 1.55 4.81 -1.30
C THR A 49 0.03 4.72 -1.41
N ASP A 50 -0.60 5.85 -1.66
CA ASP A 50 -2.04 5.95 -1.83
C ASP A 50 -2.59 4.96 -2.87
N HIS A 51 -3.78 4.44 -2.64
CA HIS A 51 -4.39 3.44 -3.51
C HIS A 51 -4.64 3.95 -4.92
N ASP A 52 -3.98 3.34 -5.91
CA ASP A 52 -4.14 3.56 -7.35
C ASP A 52 -3.98 5.03 -7.80
N THR A 53 -3.23 5.83 -7.03
CA THR A 53 -2.93 7.22 -7.34
C THR A 53 -1.58 7.66 -6.79
N MET A 54 -0.99 8.67 -7.42
CA MET A 54 0.19 9.39 -6.94
C MET A 54 -0.13 10.89 -6.74
N ASP A 55 -1.41 11.27 -6.68
CA ASP A 55 -1.84 12.68 -6.62
C ASP A 55 -1.33 13.41 -5.35
N GLY A 56 -1.09 12.67 -4.25
CA GLY A 56 -0.55 13.22 -3.00
C GLY A 56 0.95 13.45 -2.98
N ILE A 57 1.70 12.96 -3.98
CA ILE A 57 3.17 12.92 -3.95
C ILE A 57 3.80 14.30 -3.96
N GLU A 58 3.28 15.24 -4.74
CA GLU A 58 3.84 16.60 -4.80
C GLU A 58 3.69 17.33 -3.46
N GLU A 59 2.54 17.22 -2.81
CA GLU A 59 2.30 17.80 -1.48
C GLU A 59 3.21 17.15 -0.44
N ALA A 60 3.25 15.81 -0.41
CA ALA A 60 4.13 15.07 0.51
C ALA A 60 5.61 15.42 0.30
N GLY A 61 6.04 15.62 -0.96
CA GLY A 61 7.41 15.97 -1.30
C GLY A 61 7.83 17.31 -0.70
N ARG A 62 7.00 18.34 -0.87
CA ARG A 62 7.26 19.65 -0.26
C ARG A 62 7.33 19.57 1.28
N ALA A 63 6.44 18.80 1.89
CA ALA A 63 6.43 18.62 3.34
C ALA A 63 7.66 17.82 3.82
N ALA A 64 8.05 16.76 3.11
CA ALA A 64 9.20 15.92 3.44
C ALA A 64 10.52 16.70 3.36
N GLU A 65 10.68 17.56 2.35
CA GLU A 65 11.83 18.44 2.23
C GLU A 65 11.95 19.37 3.46
N GLN A 66 10.86 20.00 3.86
CA GLN A 66 10.82 20.88 5.05
C GLN A 66 11.09 20.12 6.36
N ALA A 67 10.60 18.88 6.46
CA ALA A 67 10.78 18.03 7.64
C ALA A 67 12.13 17.29 7.66
N GLY A 68 12.93 17.36 6.59
CA GLY A 68 14.18 16.62 6.48
C GLY A 68 14.01 15.11 6.35
N LEU A 69 12.89 14.64 5.76
CA LEU A 69 12.61 13.24 5.48
C LEU A 69 12.98 12.89 4.04
N CYS A 70 13.47 11.66 3.82
CA CYS A 70 13.59 11.09 2.49
C CYS A 70 12.25 10.47 2.07
N LEU A 71 11.56 11.10 1.11
CA LEU A 71 10.34 10.56 0.51
C LEU A 71 10.69 9.76 -0.75
N ILE A 72 10.24 8.51 -0.80
CA ILE A 72 10.22 7.70 -2.02
C ILE A 72 8.80 7.82 -2.60
N PRO A 73 8.63 8.45 -3.78
CA PRO A 73 7.34 8.48 -4.44
C PRO A 73 6.79 7.07 -4.68
N GLY A 74 5.51 6.85 -4.44
CA GLY A 74 4.91 5.53 -4.63
C GLY A 74 3.40 5.54 -4.76
N CYS A 75 2.83 4.37 -4.95
CA CYS A 75 1.39 4.10 -4.82
C CYS A 75 1.17 2.61 -4.55
N GLU A 76 0.03 2.25 -3.99
CA GLU A 76 -0.41 0.87 -3.84
C GLU A 76 -1.44 0.53 -4.92
N LEU A 77 -1.05 -0.31 -5.88
CA LEU A 77 -1.88 -0.69 -7.02
C LEU A 77 -2.76 -1.89 -6.71
N SER A 78 -4.05 -1.74 -6.97
CA SER A 78 -5.02 -2.83 -6.90
C SER A 78 -4.85 -3.77 -8.09
N THR A 79 -4.77 -5.06 -7.85
CA THR A 79 -4.59 -6.10 -8.87
C THR A 79 -5.28 -7.38 -8.45
N ARG A 80 -5.27 -8.39 -9.31
CA ARG A 80 -5.78 -9.71 -9.00
C ARG A 80 -4.80 -10.81 -9.42
N TRP A 81 -4.87 -11.92 -8.72
CA TRP A 81 -4.16 -13.14 -9.04
C TRP A 81 -5.05 -14.33 -8.70
N GLN A 82 -5.37 -15.18 -9.70
CA GLN A 82 -6.24 -16.37 -9.53
C GLN A 82 -7.55 -16.05 -8.78
N GLY A 83 -8.19 -14.91 -9.10
CA GLY A 83 -9.45 -14.49 -8.48
C GLY A 83 -9.32 -13.94 -7.04
N VAL A 84 -8.10 -13.79 -6.53
CA VAL A 84 -7.81 -13.11 -5.25
C VAL A 84 -7.38 -11.68 -5.55
N ASN A 85 -7.95 -10.71 -4.81
CA ASN A 85 -7.46 -9.33 -4.85
C ASN A 85 -6.09 -9.27 -4.16
N ILE A 86 -5.10 -8.78 -4.88
CA ILE A 86 -3.73 -8.58 -4.42
C ILE A 86 -3.39 -7.10 -4.57
N HIS A 87 -2.59 -6.56 -3.70
CA HIS A 87 -2.04 -5.23 -3.86
C HIS A 87 -0.53 -5.30 -4.12
N VAL A 88 -0.07 -4.38 -4.95
CA VAL A 88 1.35 -4.22 -5.27
C VAL A 88 1.73 -2.78 -4.99
N VAL A 89 2.64 -2.58 -4.04
CA VAL A 89 3.26 -1.28 -3.84
C VAL A 89 4.26 -1.03 -4.95
N ALA A 90 4.13 0.10 -5.61
CA ALA A 90 5.08 0.64 -6.56
C ALA A 90 5.95 1.68 -5.85
N LEU A 91 7.25 1.43 -5.71
CA LEU A 91 8.21 2.44 -5.30
C LEU A 91 8.81 3.05 -6.57
N MET A 92 8.59 4.35 -6.79
CA MET A 92 8.90 5.06 -8.04
C MET A 92 9.97 6.14 -7.81
N PRO A 93 11.25 5.78 -7.60
CA PRO A 93 12.31 6.76 -7.27
C PRO A 93 12.49 7.83 -8.35
N GLY A 94 12.18 7.53 -9.61
CA GLY A 94 12.19 8.49 -10.73
C GLY A 94 10.85 9.24 -10.92
N GLY A 95 9.91 9.14 -9.98
CA GLY A 95 8.58 9.73 -10.10
C GLY A 95 7.65 9.01 -11.09
N LEU A 96 6.52 9.63 -11.40
CA LEU A 96 5.51 9.07 -12.31
C LEU A 96 5.94 9.25 -13.77
N GLN A 97 6.18 8.16 -14.47
CA GLN A 97 6.61 8.15 -15.87
C GLN A 97 6.26 6.85 -16.60
N GLY A 98 6.55 6.78 -17.88
CA GLY A 98 6.43 5.56 -18.69
C GLY A 98 5.03 4.93 -18.69
N PRO A 99 4.94 3.60 -18.79
CA PRO A 99 3.67 2.87 -18.78
C PRO A 99 2.82 3.10 -17.52
N MET A 100 3.44 3.48 -16.40
CA MET A 100 2.75 3.74 -15.14
C MET A 100 1.73 4.86 -15.24
N VAL A 101 1.97 5.88 -16.09
CA VAL A 101 1.01 6.99 -16.35
C VAL A 101 -0.31 6.43 -16.87
N LYS A 102 -0.26 5.57 -17.88
CA LYS A 102 -1.46 4.94 -18.46
C LYS A 102 -2.08 3.94 -17.47
N GLY A 103 -1.27 3.23 -16.73
CA GLY A 103 -1.71 2.30 -15.68
C GLY A 103 -2.57 2.98 -14.62
N LEU A 104 -2.15 4.15 -14.12
CA LEU A 104 -2.94 4.91 -13.14
C LEU A 104 -4.25 5.45 -13.72
N ILE A 105 -4.29 5.85 -14.98
CA ILE A 105 -5.55 6.23 -15.65
C ILE A 105 -6.50 5.03 -15.71
N GLN A 106 -6.01 3.87 -16.11
CA GLN A 106 -6.81 2.62 -16.14
C GLN A 106 -7.30 2.25 -14.74
N GLN A 107 -6.48 2.37 -13.70
CA GLN A 107 -6.87 2.12 -12.33
C GLN A 107 -7.96 3.09 -11.83
N ARG A 108 -7.83 4.38 -12.17
CA ARG A 108 -8.84 5.38 -11.84
C ARG A 108 -10.21 5.02 -12.46
N GLU A 109 -10.23 4.63 -13.72
CA GLU A 109 -11.44 4.19 -14.41
C GLU A 109 -12.03 2.93 -13.78
N ALA A 110 -11.19 1.94 -13.49
CA ALA A 110 -11.61 0.71 -12.81
C ALA A 110 -12.22 0.99 -11.43
N ARG A 111 -11.65 1.93 -10.65
CA ARG A 111 -12.22 2.36 -9.36
C ARG A 111 -13.59 3.00 -9.53
N ILE A 112 -13.76 3.89 -10.51
CA ILE A 112 -15.04 4.55 -10.78
C ILE A 112 -16.11 3.51 -11.12
N GLN A 113 -15.81 2.60 -12.04
CA GLN A 113 -16.74 1.54 -12.44
C GLN A 113 -17.07 0.61 -11.26
N ARG A 114 -16.06 0.23 -10.50
CA ARG A 114 -16.23 -0.61 -9.31
C ARG A 114 -17.09 0.06 -8.24
N ALA A 115 -16.92 1.35 -8.00
CA ALA A 115 -17.72 2.11 -7.04
C ALA A 115 -19.20 2.14 -7.46
N ALA A 116 -19.52 2.31 -8.72
CA ALA A 116 -20.89 2.25 -9.22
C ALA A 116 -21.55 0.87 -8.94
N VAL A 117 -20.81 -0.21 -9.20
CA VAL A 117 -21.30 -1.58 -8.91
C VAL A 117 -21.48 -1.83 -7.41
N ILE A 118 -20.57 -1.32 -6.57
CA ILE A 118 -20.73 -1.40 -5.11
C ILE A 118 -21.98 -0.66 -4.67
N ALA A 119 -22.19 0.57 -5.16
CA ALA A 119 -23.35 1.38 -4.82
C ALA A 119 -24.66 0.66 -5.17
N GLU A 120 -24.81 0.18 -6.41
CA GLU A 120 -25.99 -0.58 -6.84
C GLU A 120 -26.29 -1.79 -5.93
N ARG A 121 -25.25 -2.50 -5.50
CA ARG A 121 -25.41 -3.65 -4.60
C ARG A 121 -25.79 -3.25 -3.18
N LEU A 122 -25.32 -2.10 -2.70
CA LEU A 122 -25.64 -1.61 -1.35
C LEU A 122 -27.02 -0.97 -1.29
N GLU A 123 -27.51 -0.38 -2.38
CA GLU A 123 -28.91 0.10 -2.47
C GLU A 123 -29.90 -1.03 -2.26
N LYS A 124 -29.62 -2.22 -2.79
CA LYS A 124 -30.44 -3.45 -2.58
C LYS A 124 -30.44 -3.97 -1.12
N VAL A 125 -29.63 -3.39 -0.24
CA VAL A 125 -29.56 -3.76 1.17
C VAL A 125 -29.87 -2.60 2.13
N GLY A 126 -30.43 -1.50 1.60
CA GLY A 126 -30.98 -0.41 2.39
C GLY A 126 -30.17 0.88 2.43
N LEU A 127 -29.03 0.97 1.71
CA LEU A 127 -28.29 2.22 1.56
C LEU A 127 -28.79 2.95 0.29
N SER A 128 -29.89 3.67 0.36
CA SER A 128 -30.41 4.45 -0.77
C SER A 128 -29.41 5.55 -1.19
N ASN A 129 -29.31 5.84 -2.51
CA ASN A 129 -28.36 6.81 -3.07
C ASN A 129 -26.91 6.56 -2.60
N ALA A 130 -26.50 5.30 -2.61
CA ALA A 130 -25.25 4.84 -1.99
C ALA A 130 -24.00 5.54 -2.55
N LEU A 131 -23.97 5.82 -3.87
CA LEU A 131 -22.86 6.48 -4.52
C LEU A 131 -22.69 7.94 -4.03
N GLU A 132 -23.80 8.69 -3.97
CA GLU A 132 -23.82 10.09 -3.53
C GLU A 132 -23.42 10.19 -2.06
N LYS A 133 -23.99 9.34 -1.21
CA LYS A 133 -23.66 9.29 0.22
C LYS A 133 -22.19 8.94 0.47
N ALA A 134 -21.64 7.97 -0.26
CA ALA A 134 -20.22 7.67 -0.17
C ALA A 134 -19.35 8.85 -0.64
N ARG A 135 -19.79 9.59 -1.67
CA ARG A 135 -19.11 10.80 -2.17
C ARG A 135 -19.03 11.90 -1.11
N LEU A 136 -20.10 12.12 -0.35
CA LEU A 136 -20.10 13.10 0.74
C LEU A 136 -19.03 12.80 1.80
N HIS A 137 -18.72 11.52 2.02
CA HIS A 137 -17.70 11.10 2.99
C HIS A 137 -16.29 11.02 2.44
N ALA A 138 -16.10 11.11 1.11
CA ALA A 138 -14.79 11.08 0.51
C ALA A 138 -14.00 12.39 0.69
N GLY A 139 -14.68 13.51 0.87
CA GLY A 139 -14.08 14.82 1.13
C GLY A 139 -13.35 15.46 -0.07
N SER A 140 -13.32 14.79 -1.23
CA SER A 140 -12.62 15.21 -2.44
C SER A 140 -13.18 14.49 -3.67
N ASP A 141 -12.78 14.92 -4.88
CA ASP A 141 -13.19 14.30 -6.15
C ASP A 141 -12.45 13.01 -6.52
N ARG A 142 -11.69 12.43 -5.59
CA ARG A 142 -11.02 11.15 -5.79
C ARG A 142 -11.99 9.99 -6.04
N PRO A 143 -11.57 8.92 -6.70
CA PRO A 143 -12.38 7.71 -6.83
C PRO A 143 -12.71 7.09 -5.47
N LEU A 144 -13.94 6.59 -5.33
CA LEU A 144 -14.42 6.01 -4.08
C LEU A 144 -13.85 4.63 -3.82
N GLY A 145 -13.51 4.37 -2.55
CA GLY A 145 -13.13 3.06 -2.02
C GLY A 145 -14.22 2.44 -1.15
N ARG A 146 -14.02 1.19 -0.73
CA ARG A 146 -14.91 0.53 0.27
C ARG A 146 -15.00 1.29 1.59
N PRO A 147 -13.93 1.96 2.07
CA PRO A 147 -14.00 2.81 3.26
C PRO A 147 -15.06 3.91 3.18
N ASP A 148 -15.24 4.54 2.03
CA ASP A 148 -16.24 5.61 1.87
C ASP A 148 -17.67 5.07 2.00
N PHE A 149 -17.92 3.91 1.41
CA PHE A 149 -19.19 3.20 1.61
C PHE A 149 -19.39 2.71 3.05
N ALA A 150 -18.32 2.33 3.75
CA ALA A 150 -18.42 1.96 5.16
C ALA A 150 -18.86 3.15 6.02
N ARG A 151 -18.27 4.34 5.78
CA ARG A 151 -18.69 5.58 6.45
C ARG A 151 -20.16 5.89 6.16
N ALA A 152 -20.59 5.78 4.91
CA ALA A 152 -21.98 5.99 4.53
C ALA A 152 -22.94 5.01 5.22
N LEU A 153 -22.61 3.71 5.25
CA LEU A 153 -23.41 2.69 5.93
C LEU A 153 -23.58 2.96 7.44
N VAL A 154 -22.53 3.46 8.10
CA VAL A 154 -22.56 3.82 9.52
C VAL A 154 -23.37 5.10 9.73
N ALA A 155 -23.12 6.15 8.94
CA ALA A 155 -23.80 7.43 9.05
C ALA A 155 -25.33 7.31 8.85
N GLU A 156 -25.75 6.42 7.95
CA GLU A 156 -27.18 6.14 7.68
C GLU A 156 -27.79 5.12 8.63
N GLY A 157 -27.06 4.65 9.63
CA GLY A 157 -27.57 3.69 10.62
C GLY A 157 -27.87 2.30 10.06
N VAL A 158 -27.41 1.97 8.85
CA VAL A 158 -27.58 0.62 8.25
C VAL A 158 -26.75 -0.42 9.03
N VAL A 159 -25.63 0.02 9.59
CA VAL A 159 -24.79 -0.76 10.50
C VAL A 159 -24.35 0.11 11.69
N PRO A 160 -24.07 -0.50 12.86
CA PRO A 160 -23.72 0.27 14.06
C PRO A 160 -22.28 0.84 14.03
N ASP A 161 -21.39 0.20 13.28
CA ASP A 161 -19.95 0.53 13.29
C ASP A 161 -19.24 0.06 12.01
N TRP A 162 -18.00 0.52 11.87
CA TRP A 162 -17.10 0.19 10.77
C TRP A 162 -16.85 -1.31 10.60
N ALA A 163 -16.58 -2.03 11.69
CA ALA A 163 -16.31 -3.47 11.64
C ALA A 163 -17.53 -4.23 11.12
N SER A 164 -18.72 -3.82 11.53
CA SER A 164 -20.00 -4.36 11.03
C SER A 164 -20.21 -4.10 9.55
N ALA A 165 -19.81 -2.92 9.02
CA ALA A 165 -19.89 -2.61 7.59
C ALA A 165 -19.06 -3.60 6.76
N PHE A 166 -17.83 -3.85 7.16
CA PHE A 166 -16.97 -4.83 6.47
C PHE A 166 -17.45 -6.26 6.67
N LYS A 167 -17.83 -6.65 7.89
CA LYS A 167 -18.31 -7.99 8.21
C LYS A 167 -19.56 -8.37 7.43
N ARG A 168 -20.48 -7.44 7.25
CA ARG A 168 -21.80 -7.72 6.60
C ARG A 168 -21.78 -7.48 5.09
N TYR A 169 -21.11 -6.41 4.62
CA TYR A 169 -21.30 -5.91 3.26
C TYR A 169 -20.05 -5.73 2.43
N LEU A 170 -18.92 -5.29 2.99
CA LEU A 170 -17.79 -4.79 2.21
C LEU A 170 -16.55 -5.69 2.23
N GLY A 171 -16.48 -6.63 3.17
CA GLY A 171 -15.35 -7.57 3.31
C GLY A 171 -15.28 -8.61 2.19
N SER A 172 -14.23 -9.42 2.21
CA SER A 172 -14.03 -10.48 1.22
C SER A 172 -15.22 -11.43 1.15
N GLY A 173 -15.67 -11.73 -0.08
CA GLY A 173 -16.84 -12.58 -0.36
C GLY A 173 -18.20 -11.94 -0.06
N LYS A 174 -18.24 -10.65 0.32
CA LYS A 174 -19.49 -9.92 0.58
C LYS A 174 -19.98 -9.17 -0.66
N LYS A 175 -21.18 -8.56 -0.58
CA LYS A 175 -21.82 -7.86 -1.72
C LYS A 175 -20.94 -6.75 -2.29
N GLY A 176 -20.22 -5.99 -1.45
CA GLY A 176 -19.30 -4.95 -1.87
C GLY A 176 -17.91 -5.45 -2.32
N ASP A 177 -17.65 -6.77 -2.28
CA ASP A 177 -16.42 -7.36 -2.80
C ASP A 177 -16.50 -7.55 -4.32
N VAL A 178 -16.27 -6.46 -5.06
CA VAL A 178 -16.28 -6.44 -6.53
C VAL A 178 -14.84 -6.59 -7.02
N LYS A 179 -14.54 -7.69 -7.72
CA LYS A 179 -13.18 -8.10 -8.13
C LYS A 179 -12.91 -7.94 -9.62
N ALA A 180 -13.95 -7.78 -10.43
CA ALA A 180 -13.88 -7.95 -11.87
C ALA A 180 -13.11 -6.85 -12.64
N HIS A 181 -12.83 -5.72 -11.99
CA HIS A 181 -12.25 -4.54 -12.67
C HIS A 181 -10.75 -4.39 -12.55
N TRP A 182 -10.10 -5.22 -11.71
CA TRP A 182 -8.65 -5.10 -11.50
C TRP A 182 -7.86 -5.84 -12.59
N PRO A 183 -6.75 -5.24 -13.08
CA PRO A 183 -5.82 -5.92 -13.98
C PRO A 183 -5.14 -7.11 -13.32
N GLU A 184 -4.58 -8.01 -14.10
CA GLU A 184 -3.77 -9.11 -13.58
C GLU A 184 -2.44 -8.60 -13.01
N ILE A 185 -1.90 -9.31 -12.01
CA ILE A 185 -0.67 -8.91 -11.33
C ILE A 185 0.53 -8.72 -12.28
N SER A 186 0.62 -9.53 -13.32
CA SER A 186 1.69 -9.44 -14.31
C SER A 186 1.65 -8.13 -15.10
N GLU A 187 0.46 -7.63 -15.42
CA GLU A 187 0.27 -6.36 -16.12
C GLU A 187 0.72 -5.19 -15.25
N VAL A 188 0.26 -5.17 -13.98
CA VAL A 188 0.61 -4.13 -13.01
C VAL A 188 2.11 -4.10 -12.71
N VAL A 189 2.72 -5.26 -12.53
CA VAL A 189 4.18 -5.37 -12.32
C VAL A 189 4.93 -4.85 -13.55
N GLY A 190 4.45 -5.16 -14.77
CA GLY A 190 5.02 -4.63 -16.00
C GLY A 190 5.03 -3.10 -16.02
N TRP A 191 3.91 -2.43 -15.69
CA TRP A 191 3.85 -0.97 -15.63
C TRP A 191 4.91 -0.39 -14.70
N ILE A 192 5.08 -0.96 -13.50
CA ILE A 192 6.04 -0.48 -12.50
C ILE A 192 7.47 -0.65 -13.01
N VAL A 193 7.83 -1.86 -13.44
CA VAL A 193 9.21 -2.23 -13.77
C VAL A 193 9.68 -1.50 -15.03
N GLU A 194 8.85 -1.40 -16.07
CA GLU A 194 9.14 -0.68 -17.31
C GLU A 194 9.23 0.84 -17.09
N SER A 195 8.58 1.36 -16.05
CA SER A 195 8.69 2.77 -15.64
C SER A 195 9.87 3.06 -14.71
N GLY A 196 10.76 2.10 -14.48
CA GLY A 196 11.94 2.27 -13.62
C GLY A 196 11.65 2.12 -12.12
N GLY A 197 10.43 1.74 -11.73
CA GLY A 197 10.03 1.50 -10.35
C GLY A 197 10.43 0.11 -9.82
N VAL A 198 10.23 -0.09 -8.53
CA VAL A 198 10.39 -1.38 -7.83
C VAL A 198 9.01 -1.85 -7.37
N ALA A 199 8.59 -3.01 -7.87
CA ALA A 199 7.33 -3.64 -7.47
C ALA A 199 7.52 -4.43 -6.17
N VAL A 200 6.54 -4.33 -5.26
CA VAL A 200 6.54 -4.99 -3.95
C VAL A 200 5.17 -5.64 -3.71
N ILE A 201 5.10 -6.94 -3.44
CA ILE A 201 3.84 -7.53 -2.96
C ILE A 201 3.50 -6.94 -1.59
N ALA A 202 2.37 -6.25 -1.48
CA ALA A 202 1.89 -5.67 -0.25
C ALA A 202 1.27 -6.74 0.68
N HIS A 203 1.47 -6.61 1.98
CA HIS A 203 0.85 -7.39 3.09
C HIS A 203 0.47 -8.85 2.77
N PRO A 204 1.41 -9.71 2.29
CA PRO A 204 1.12 -11.04 1.74
C PRO A 204 0.48 -12.01 2.75
N LEU A 205 0.62 -11.75 4.05
CA LEU A 205 0.02 -12.56 5.11
C LEU A 205 -1.48 -12.28 5.32
N ARG A 206 -2.01 -11.16 4.79
CA ARG A 206 -3.43 -10.78 4.95
C ARG A 206 -4.36 -11.44 3.93
N TYR A 207 -3.84 -12.04 2.85
CA TYR A 207 -4.68 -12.66 1.80
C TYR A 207 -5.28 -14.01 2.18
N GLY A 208 -4.93 -14.57 3.34
CA GLY A 208 -5.40 -15.90 3.75
C GLY A 208 -4.88 -17.05 2.86
N LEU A 209 -3.80 -16.82 2.13
CA LEU A 209 -3.18 -17.83 1.27
C LEU A 209 -2.39 -18.84 2.11
N THR A 210 -2.50 -20.13 1.74
CA THR A 210 -1.59 -21.14 2.29
C THR A 210 -0.14 -20.84 1.89
N ARG A 211 0.85 -21.39 2.61
CA ARG A 211 2.27 -21.24 2.28
C ARG A 211 2.55 -21.57 0.82
N ARG A 212 1.98 -22.68 0.30
CA ARG A 212 2.13 -23.08 -1.11
C ARG A 212 1.55 -22.04 -2.08
N LYS A 213 0.31 -21.56 -1.84
CA LYS A 213 -0.31 -20.57 -2.73
C LYS A 213 0.43 -19.23 -2.69
N ARG A 214 0.92 -18.81 -1.52
CA ARG A 214 1.75 -17.61 -1.39
C ARG A 214 3.06 -17.76 -2.17
N GLY A 215 3.70 -18.95 -2.15
CA GLY A 215 4.85 -19.24 -2.99
C GLY A 215 4.54 -19.10 -4.48
N LEU A 216 3.43 -19.68 -4.96
CA LEU A 216 3.00 -19.55 -6.36
C LEU A 216 2.70 -18.11 -6.77
N LEU A 217 2.13 -17.28 -5.86
CA LEU A 217 1.96 -15.86 -6.10
C LEU A 217 3.31 -15.16 -6.30
N MET A 218 4.28 -15.43 -5.43
CA MET A 218 5.64 -14.87 -5.54
C MET A 218 6.33 -15.33 -6.85
N ASP A 219 6.18 -16.59 -7.23
CA ASP A 219 6.75 -17.13 -8.48
C ASP A 219 6.14 -16.44 -9.71
N THR A 220 4.82 -16.22 -9.73
CA THR A 220 4.14 -15.46 -10.80
C THR A 220 4.61 -13.99 -10.82
N PHE A 221 4.74 -13.38 -9.66
CA PHE A 221 5.18 -12.00 -9.50
C PHE A 221 6.63 -11.81 -9.98
N GLN A 222 7.54 -12.72 -9.64
CA GLN A 222 8.93 -12.67 -10.12
C GLN A 222 9.02 -12.88 -11.64
N THR A 223 8.22 -13.79 -12.19
CA THR A 223 8.16 -14.01 -13.66
C THR A 223 7.74 -12.73 -14.40
N ALA A 224 6.93 -11.88 -13.77
CA ALA A 224 6.54 -10.58 -14.30
C ALA A 224 7.60 -9.46 -14.08
N GLY A 225 8.68 -9.75 -13.36
CA GLY A 225 9.75 -8.80 -13.06
C GLY A 225 9.69 -8.19 -11.65
N GLY A 226 8.77 -8.64 -10.80
CA GLY A 226 8.69 -8.19 -9.41
C GLY A 226 9.84 -8.75 -8.57
N GLN A 227 10.37 -7.94 -7.63
CA GLN A 227 11.61 -8.27 -6.93
C GLN A 227 11.55 -8.14 -5.42
N ALA A 228 10.45 -7.65 -4.85
CA ALA A 228 10.35 -7.42 -3.42
C ALA A 228 8.98 -7.82 -2.85
N VAL A 229 8.95 -8.08 -1.54
CA VAL A 229 7.73 -8.44 -0.80
C VAL A 229 7.79 -7.76 0.57
N GLU A 230 6.67 -7.27 1.06
CA GLU A 230 6.57 -6.81 2.44
C GLU A 230 6.76 -7.98 3.40
N LEU A 231 7.91 -8.03 4.04
CA LEU A 231 8.19 -8.98 5.10
C LEU A 231 7.41 -8.64 6.36
N VAL A 232 7.29 -7.33 6.64
CA VAL A 232 6.52 -6.81 7.77
C VAL A 232 5.53 -5.76 7.28
N SER A 233 4.24 -5.97 7.57
CA SER A 233 3.16 -5.03 7.29
C SER A 233 2.32 -4.84 8.54
N GLY A 234 2.48 -3.69 9.21
CA GLY A 234 1.85 -3.40 10.48
C GLY A 234 2.20 -4.43 11.57
N GLN A 235 1.21 -4.79 12.38
CA GLN A 235 1.37 -5.83 13.40
C GLN A 235 0.98 -7.20 12.84
N GLN A 236 1.86 -8.20 12.98
CA GLN A 236 1.61 -9.53 12.43
C GLN A 236 2.20 -10.64 13.32
N ASN A 237 1.75 -11.87 13.09
CA ASN A 237 2.19 -13.03 13.87
C ASN A 237 3.67 -13.34 13.59
N PRO A 238 4.53 -13.47 14.63
CA PRO A 238 5.96 -13.69 14.47
C PRO A 238 6.31 -15.00 13.73
N ASP A 239 5.55 -16.09 13.95
CA ASP A 239 5.81 -17.37 13.29
C ASP A 239 5.52 -17.27 11.78
N SER A 240 4.42 -16.61 11.41
CA SER A 240 4.07 -16.34 10.02
C SER A 240 5.11 -15.45 9.34
N THR A 241 5.65 -14.46 10.06
CA THR A 241 6.72 -13.58 9.56
C THR A 241 8.01 -14.37 9.35
N ARG A 242 8.39 -15.27 10.28
CA ARG A 242 9.55 -16.16 10.10
C ARG A 242 9.40 -17.11 8.92
N ASP A 243 8.18 -17.64 8.69
CA ASP A 243 7.91 -18.47 7.52
C ASP A 243 8.01 -17.67 6.22
N LEU A 244 7.46 -16.46 6.19
CA LEU A 244 7.57 -15.54 5.06
C LEU A 244 9.03 -15.17 4.77
N ALA A 245 9.83 -14.87 5.81
CA ALA A 245 11.26 -14.58 5.66
C ALA A 245 12.01 -15.71 4.95
N ARG A 246 11.73 -16.98 5.33
CA ARG A 246 12.30 -18.15 4.63
C ARG A 246 11.90 -18.22 3.16
N GLN A 247 10.61 -17.92 2.84
CA GLN A 247 10.14 -17.90 1.47
C GLN A 247 10.81 -16.83 0.60
N LEU A 248 11.15 -15.68 1.19
CA LEU A 248 11.88 -14.61 0.49
C LEU A 248 13.32 -15.06 0.19
N VAL A 249 14.00 -15.65 1.17
CA VAL A 249 15.37 -16.18 0.97
C VAL A 249 15.40 -17.30 -0.08
N GLU A 250 14.42 -18.22 -0.05
CA GLU A 250 14.29 -19.30 -1.05
C GLU A 250 14.15 -18.79 -2.49
N ARG A 251 13.79 -17.50 -2.68
CA ARG A 251 13.49 -16.88 -3.98
C ARG A 251 14.37 -15.68 -4.31
N ASP A 252 15.37 -15.39 -3.50
CA ASP A 252 16.23 -14.20 -3.65
C ASP A 252 15.43 -12.89 -3.77
N LEU A 253 14.33 -12.78 -2.99
CA LEU A 253 13.48 -11.60 -2.96
C LEU A 253 13.93 -10.60 -1.91
N TYR A 254 13.88 -9.31 -2.25
CA TYR A 254 14.10 -8.23 -1.30
C TYR A 254 12.94 -8.17 -0.29
N ALA A 255 13.28 -7.83 0.95
CA ALA A 255 12.31 -7.62 2.02
C ALA A 255 12.01 -6.13 2.20
N SER A 256 10.75 -5.76 2.03
CA SER A 256 10.20 -4.44 2.34
C SER A 256 9.50 -4.44 3.69
N MET A 257 9.12 -3.24 4.16
CA MET A 257 8.38 -3.03 5.38
C MET A 257 7.50 -1.78 5.29
N GLY A 258 6.31 -1.85 5.90
CA GLY A 258 5.38 -0.74 5.96
C GLY A 258 4.35 -0.91 7.05
N SER A 259 3.79 0.19 7.54
CA SER A 259 2.73 0.15 8.55
C SER A 259 1.37 -0.16 7.96
N ASP A 260 1.16 0.19 6.70
CA ASP A 260 -0.16 0.25 6.07
C ASP A 260 -1.12 1.17 6.87
N PHE A 261 -0.56 2.31 7.29
CA PHE A 261 -1.26 3.30 8.10
C PHE A 261 -2.34 4.01 7.28
N HIS A 262 -3.54 4.07 7.82
CA HIS A 262 -4.67 4.79 7.24
C HIS A 262 -5.21 5.88 8.16
N PHE A 263 -5.21 5.69 9.49
CA PHE A 263 -5.77 6.67 10.43
C PHE A 263 -5.17 6.53 11.83
N PRO A 264 -5.13 7.61 12.62
CA PRO A 264 -4.72 7.58 14.02
C PRO A 264 -5.61 6.62 14.83
N GLY A 265 -4.98 5.76 15.63
CA GLY A 265 -5.67 4.71 16.38
C GLY A 265 -5.86 3.38 15.60
N SER A 266 -5.36 3.28 14.37
CA SER A 266 -5.24 2.00 13.66
C SER A 266 -4.20 1.10 14.34
N HIS A 267 -4.15 -0.18 13.94
CA HIS A 267 -3.29 -1.20 14.55
C HIS A 267 -1.78 -0.91 14.44
N ALA A 268 -1.37 -0.05 13.53
CA ALA A 268 0.01 0.39 13.39
C ALA A 268 0.05 1.89 13.08
N ALA A 269 0.75 2.66 13.89
CA ALA A 269 1.15 4.02 13.55
C ALA A 269 2.40 4.00 12.65
N PRO A 270 2.71 5.06 11.89
CA PRO A 270 3.91 5.12 11.08
C PRO A 270 5.16 4.69 11.86
N GLY A 271 5.96 3.79 11.30
CA GLY A 271 7.15 3.23 11.94
C GLY A 271 6.88 2.25 13.10
N SER A 272 5.61 1.96 13.44
CA SER A 272 5.25 1.08 14.58
C SER A 272 4.83 -0.30 14.09
N MET A 273 5.69 -0.96 13.35
CA MET A 273 5.48 -2.32 12.83
C MET A 273 6.03 -3.39 13.78
N SER A 274 5.66 -4.66 13.52
CA SER A 274 6.30 -5.82 14.13
C SER A 274 7.82 -5.81 13.88
N LEU A 275 8.57 -6.39 14.79
CA LEU A 275 10.03 -6.51 14.64
C LEU A 275 10.37 -7.46 13.49
N ILE A 276 11.46 -7.17 12.80
CA ILE A 276 11.98 -8.02 11.74
C ILE A 276 12.65 -9.24 12.36
N PRO A 277 12.30 -10.47 11.92
CA PRO A 277 12.98 -11.66 12.39
C PRO A 277 14.39 -11.75 11.81
N ARG A 278 15.26 -12.52 12.43
CA ARG A 278 16.55 -12.87 11.82
C ARG A 278 16.33 -13.47 10.43
N THR A 279 16.90 -12.84 9.40
CA THR A 279 16.75 -13.26 8.01
C THR A 279 17.97 -12.89 7.19
N ALA A 280 18.24 -13.69 6.13
CA ALA A 280 19.22 -13.36 5.10
C ALA A 280 18.57 -12.66 3.88
N ALA A 281 17.25 -12.42 3.89
CA ALA A 281 16.61 -11.64 2.84
C ALA A 281 17.17 -10.20 2.83
N PRO A 282 17.65 -9.69 1.69
CA PRO A 282 18.23 -8.36 1.63
C PRO A 282 17.14 -7.29 1.83
N PRO A 283 17.44 -6.22 2.61
CA PRO A 283 16.53 -5.09 2.70
C PRO A 283 16.30 -4.43 1.34
N ILE A 284 15.06 -3.95 1.11
CA ILE A 284 14.69 -3.37 -0.19
C ILE A 284 15.53 -2.14 -0.58
N TRP A 285 16.08 -1.40 0.36
CA TRP A 285 17.00 -0.28 0.10
C TRP A 285 18.38 -0.70 -0.42
N GLN A 286 18.65 -2.01 -0.55
CA GLN A 286 19.77 -2.53 -1.32
C GLN A 286 19.44 -2.80 -2.80
N HIS A 287 18.18 -2.70 -3.18
CA HIS A 287 17.78 -2.85 -4.58
C HIS A 287 18.51 -1.79 -5.44
N PRO A 288 19.09 -2.13 -6.61
CA PRO A 288 19.89 -1.21 -7.42
C PRO A 288 19.19 0.12 -7.75
N ARG A 289 17.87 0.12 -7.92
CA ARG A 289 17.08 1.33 -8.16
C ARG A 289 16.84 2.19 -6.92
N LEU A 290 17.09 1.67 -5.72
CA LEU A 290 16.84 2.35 -4.45
C LEU A 290 18.10 2.56 -3.61
N VAL A 291 19.24 1.99 -4.02
CA VAL A 291 20.49 2.03 -3.23
C VAL A 291 20.98 3.45 -2.94
N HIS A 292 20.75 4.39 -3.86
CA HIS A 292 21.10 5.79 -3.69
C HIS A 292 20.31 6.47 -2.55
N LEU A 293 19.11 5.98 -2.24
CA LEU A 293 18.27 6.51 -1.16
C LEU A 293 18.79 6.12 0.22
N ARG A 294 19.56 5.03 0.32
CA ARG A 294 20.17 4.58 1.58
C ARG A 294 21.10 5.62 2.21
N ASP A 295 21.79 6.33 1.36
CA ASP A 295 22.81 7.34 1.75
C ASP A 295 22.29 8.77 1.50
N ALA A 296 21.01 8.94 1.11
CA ALA A 296 20.44 10.25 0.84
C ALA A 296 20.41 11.10 2.11
N ALA A 297 20.82 12.34 1.96
CA ALA A 297 20.63 13.35 3.01
C ALA A 297 19.14 13.66 3.16
N PRO A 298 18.66 13.96 4.38
CA PRO A 298 17.31 14.47 4.57
C PRO A 298 17.04 15.66 3.62
N GLY A 299 15.89 15.67 2.97
CA GLY A 299 15.49 16.74 2.06
C GLY A 299 15.77 16.52 0.57
N LEU A 300 16.32 15.37 0.15
CA LEU A 300 16.44 15.06 -1.27
C LEU A 300 15.19 14.30 -1.75
N LEU A 301 14.32 14.98 -2.50
CA LEU A 301 13.49 14.32 -3.48
C LEU A 301 14.41 13.65 -4.50
N ALA A 302 14.24 12.36 -4.72
CA ALA A 302 14.82 11.72 -5.89
C ALA A 302 14.03 12.19 -7.12
N VAL A 303 14.27 13.45 -7.51
CA VAL A 303 13.80 14.01 -8.77
C VAL A 303 15.05 14.22 -9.62
N GLY A 304 15.31 13.29 -10.49
CA GLY A 304 16.31 13.40 -11.55
C GLY A 304 15.68 12.97 -12.85
#